data_05b7edb857cbf16d6f8d7003648d80dc
#
_entry.id   05b7edb857cbf16d6f8d7003648d80dc
#
_cell.length_a   1.000
_cell.length_b   1.000
_cell.length_c   1.000
_cell.angle_alpha   90.00
_cell.angle_beta   90.00
_cell.angle_gamma   90.00
#
_symmetry.space_group_name_H-M   'P 1'
#
loop_
_entity.id
_entity.type
_entity.pdbx_description
1 polymer ?
#
loop_
_entity_poly.entity_id
_entity_poly.type
_entity_poly.pdbx_seq_one_letter_code
_entity_poly.pdbx_strand_id
1 'polypeptide(L)'
;MKVLFQARPDFMKNPAGDTVQMVSTGQELKNLGVEVHLSADPNIDLSPYDFVHIFNITRIKESYMFFLNAQKQKKKIIISPIYWPPNAYLKREGASSNALAVWRHLQPMRARLVSECTLLLPNSHIEMNVLQNDFLKTAPFQVVPNGFPDSFIGATSQLFREQFPSIPKEFVLCAARVSPRKNQQWLARICQELGLPLVLLGPVNDQKYFKDVKSFSNVIYIGTLQGKLLSSAYSAAKAHALPSWFETPGLSSIEAGACGTVVISTDQGSPSEYFQDMALYVHPLDDISLRSALEQSFNASPLPLMHHIQKHYSWSKVAEVTLETYRTVIVQ
;
A
#
# COMPACT_ATOMS: atom_id res chain seq x y z
N MET A 1 -7.25 -19.94 18.15
CA MET A 1 -6.23 -19.81 17.10
C MET A 1 -5.23 -18.77 17.55
N LYS A 2 -3.94 -19.11 17.54
CA LYS A 2 -2.84 -18.25 17.95
C LYS A 2 -1.82 -18.10 16.82
N VAL A 3 -1.64 -16.89 16.31
CA VAL A 3 -0.86 -16.61 15.11
C VAL A 3 0.28 -15.65 15.41
N LEU A 4 1.48 -15.95 14.89
CA LEU A 4 2.60 -15.03 14.93
C LEU A 4 2.70 -14.26 13.61
N PHE A 5 2.61 -12.93 13.68
CA PHE A 5 2.90 -12.03 12.58
C PHE A 5 4.35 -11.59 12.61
N GLN A 6 5.06 -11.78 11.51
CA GLN A 6 6.47 -11.40 11.38
C GLN A 6 6.70 -10.41 10.23
N ALA A 7 7.39 -9.32 10.55
CA ALA A 7 7.77 -8.28 9.60
C ALA A 7 9.13 -7.70 9.96
N ARG A 8 9.64 -6.84 9.10
CA ARG A 8 10.94 -6.17 9.26
C ARG A 8 11.11 -5.52 10.63
N PRO A 9 12.34 -5.48 11.21
CA PRO A 9 12.57 -5.00 12.59
C PRO A 9 12.20 -3.54 12.83
N ASP A 10 12.23 -2.71 11.79
CA ASP A 10 11.96 -1.28 11.88
C ASP A 10 10.50 -0.90 11.57
N PHE A 11 9.57 -1.86 11.52
CA PHE A 11 8.19 -1.62 11.08
C PHE A 11 7.45 -0.56 11.91
N MET A 12 7.71 -0.49 13.23
CA MET A 12 7.10 0.52 14.10
C MET A 12 7.82 1.87 14.02
N LYS A 13 9.14 1.88 13.78
CA LYS A 13 9.93 3.12 13.71
C LYS A 13 9.80 3.82 12.36
N ASN A 14 9.58 3.06 11.30
CA ASN A 14 9.47 3.54 9.93
C ASN A 14 8.25 2.90 9.23
N PRO A 15 7.02 3.22 9.68
CA PRO A 15 5.81 2.57 9.19
C PRO A 15 5.62 2.80 7.69
N ALA A 16 5.18 1.76 6.98
CA ALA A 16 4.87 1.76 5.56
C ALA A 16 3.55 1.03 5.30
N GLY A 17 3.18 0.88 4.03
CA GLY A 17 1.98 0.15 3.64
C GLY A 17 1.95 -1.28 4.19
N ASP A 18 3.09 -1.98 4.22
CA ASP A 18 3.23 -3.30 4.84
C ASP A 18 2.89 -3.29 6.35
N THR A 19 3.34 -2.24 7.06
CA THR A 19 3.02 -2.06 8.48
C THR A 19 1.53 -1.81 8.68
N VAL A 20 0.94 -0.94 7.87
CA VAL A 20 -0.50 -0.63 7.95
C VAL A 20 -1.31 -1.90 7.70
N GLN A 21 -1.01 -2.65 6.65
CA GLN A 21 -1.68 -3.91 6.35
C GLN A 21 -1.58 -4.89 7.53
N MET A 22 -0.36 -5.15 8.03
CA MET A 22 -0.12 -6.09 9.12
C MET A 22 -0.85 -5.69 10.41
N VAL A 23 -0.71 -4.42 10.81
CA VAL A 23 -1.28 -3.93 12.08
C VAL A 23 -2.80 -3.88 12.01
N SER A 24 -3.37 -3.38 10.92
CA SER A 24 -4.83 -3.29 10.76
C SER A 24 -5.47 -4.68 10.67
N THR A 25 -4.92 -5.57 9.83
CA THR A 25 -5.40 -6.96 9.77
C THR A 25 -5.30 -7.66 11.13
N GLY A 26 -4.16 -7.48 11.83
CA GLY A 26 -3.96 -8.07 13.14
C GLY A 26 -4.92 -7.56 14.21
N GLN A 27 -5.25 -6.26 14.17
CA GLN A 27 -6.21 -5.66 15.09
C GLN A 27 -7.62 -6.21 14.87
N GLU A 28 -8.07 -6.27 13.60
CA GLU A 28 -9.40 -6.77 13.29
C GLU A 28 -9.52 -8.29 13.54
N LEU A 29 -8.47 -9.05 13.28
CA LEU A 29 -8.44 -10.48 13.66
C LEU A 29 -8.57 -10.69 15.18
N LYS A 30 -7.99 -9.80 16.00
CA LYS A 30 -8.18 -9.84 17.47
C LYS A 30 -9.64 -9.57 17.83
N ASN A 31 -10.31 -8.64 17.16
CA ASN A 31 -11.73 -8.37 17.33
C ASN A 31 -12.59 -9.61 17.00
N LEU A 32 -12.11 -10.47 16.09
CA LEU A 32 -12.74 -11.74 15.72
C LEU A 32 -12.29 -12.94 16.59
N GLY A 33 -11.56 -12.70 17.69
CA GLY A 33 -11.15 -13.72 18.66
C GLY A 33 -9.88 -14.49 18.30
N VAL A 34 -9.08 -14.02 17.36
CA VAL A 34 -7.75 -14.60 17.04
C VAL A 34 -6.70 -13.99 17.97
N GLU A 35 -5.89 -14.79 18.59
CA GLU A 35 -4.72 -14.33 19.35
C GLU A 35 -3.57 -14.02 18.37
N VAL A 36 -3.32 -12.73 18.11
CA VAL A 36 -2.28 -12.28 17.18
C VAL A 36 -1.14 -11.64 17.94
N HIS A 37 0.06 -12.18 17.77
CA HIS A 37 1.31 -11.62 18.29
C HIS A 37 2.16 -11.07 17.14
N LEU A 38 2.91 -10.01 17.41
CA LEU A 38 3.83 -9.41 16.45
C LEU A 38 5.27 -9.58 16.95
N SER A 39 6.16 -10.05 16.06
CA SER A 39 7.59 -10.14 16.39
C SER A 39 8.45 -9.88 15.16
N ALA A 40 9.59 -9.25 15.40
CA ALA A 40 10.67 -9.09 14.41
C ALA A 40 11.88 -9.98 14.76
N ASP A 41 11.77 -10.83 15.78
CA ASP A 41 12.84 -11.76 16.17
C ASP A 41 12.84 -12.97 15.23
N PRO A 42 13.92 -13.19 14.47
CA PRO A 42 14.03 -14.34 13.58
C PRO A 42 14.29 -15.68 14.30
N ASN A 43 14.59 -15.64 15.59
CA ASN A 43 14.90 -16.84 16.39
C ASN A 43 13.84 -17.17 17.44
N ILE A 44 12.69 -16.50 17.40
CA ILE A 44 11.60 -16.71 18.36
C ILE A 44 11.16 -18.18 18.40
N ASP A 45 10.83 -18.68 19.59
CA ASP A 45 10.18 -19.99 19.74
C ASP A 45 8.75 -19.94 19.15
N LEU A 46 8.50 -20.82 18.20
CA LEU A 46 7.23 -20.91 17.49
C LEU A 46 6.29 -21.97 18.10
N SER A 47 6.73 -22.73 19.10
CA SER A 47 5.91 -23.80 19.72
C SER A 47 4.52 -23.34 20.16
N PRO A 48 4.32 -22.10 20.70
CA PRO A 48 3.00 -21.65 21.16
C PRO A 48 2.03 -21.27 20.04
N TYR A 49 2.48 -21.17 18.78
CA TYR A 49 1.69 -20.67 17.67
C TYR A 49 1.20 -21.80 16.77
N ASP A 50 -0.02 -21.67 16.25
CA ASP A 50 -0.57 -22.60 15.26
C ASP A 50 0.18 -22.50 13.93
N PHE A 51 0.52 -21.28 13.51
CA PHE A 51 1.32 -20.98 12.30
C PHE A 51 1.94 -19.58 12.36
N VAL A 52 2.79 -19.28 11.37
CA VAL A 52 3.45 -17.99 11.20
C VAL A 52 2.91 -17.30 9.95
N HIS A 53 2.62 -16.00 10.02
CA HIS A 53 2.29 -15.16 8.88
C HIS A 53 3.40 -14.13 8.66
N ILE A 54 4.09 -14.22 7.52
CA ILE A 54 5.22 -13.36 7.14
C ILE A 54 4.72 -12.31 6.14
N PHE A 55 5.11 -11.05 6.35
CA PHE A 55 4.73 -9.93 5.50
C PHE A 55 5.93 -9.38 4.73
N ASN A 56 5.73 -9.10 3.43
CA ASN A 56 6.63 -8.36 2.56
C ASN A 56 7.91 -9.10 2.14
N ILE A 57 7.87 -9.78 0.99
CA ILE A 57 9.03 -10.46 0.41
C ILE A 57 9.95 -9.54 -0.42
N THR A 58 9.62 -8.25 -0.58
CA THR A 58 10.56 -7.29 -1.18
C THR A 58 11.74 -7.02 -0.24
N ARG A 59 11.51 -7.09 1.08
CA ARG A 59 12.52 -7.08 2.15
C ARG A 59 13.03 -8.49 2.43
N ILE A 60 13.49 -9.17 1.39
CA ILE A 60 13.70 -10.62 1.37
C ILE A 60 14.65 -11.14 2.44
N LYS A 61 15.68 -10.40 2.83
CA LYS A 61 16.67 -10.87 3.82
C LYS A 61 16.01 -11.16 5.17
N GLU A 62 15.17 -10.24 5.63
CA GLU A 62 14.44 -10.38 6.88
C GLU A 62 13.39 -11.49 6.76
N SER A 63 12.56 -11.48 5.72
CA SER A 63 11.50 -12.47 5.51
C SER A 63 12.06 -13.89 5.33
N TYR A 64 13.25 -14.01 4.74
CA TYR A 64 13.91 -15.29 4.57
C TYR A 64 14.40 -15.90 5.91
N MET A 65 14.86 -15.06 6.83
CA MET A 65 15.24 -15.53 8.17
C MET A 65 14.04 -16.07 8.96
N PHE A 66 12.90 -15.38 8.90
CA PHE A 66 11.66 -15.87 9.51
C PHE A 66 11.21 -17.18 8.88
N PHE A 67 11.27 -17.29 7.56
CA PHE A 67 10.94 -18.49 6.83
C PHE A 67 11.83 -19.69 7.25
N LEU A 68 13.15 -19.50 7.33
CA LEU A 68 14.06 -20.56 7.77
C LEU A 68 13.79 -21.03 9.21
N ASN A 69 13.51 -20.08 10.12
CA ASN A 69 13.14 -20.43 11.50
C ASN A 69 11.83 -21.24 11.55
N ALA A 70 10.82 -20.85 10.76
CA ALA A 70 9.56 -21.57 10.71
C ALA A 70 9.72 -22.97 10.10
N GLN A 71 10.52 -23.13 9.04
CA GLN A 71 10.87 -24.44 8.48
C GLN A 71 11.60 -25.34 9.50
N LYS A 72 12.61 -24.80 10.19
CA LYS A 72 13.35 -25.52 11.24
C LYS A 72 12.42 -26.04 12.35
N GLN A 73 11.43 -25.25 12.72
CA GLN A 73 10.46 -25.62 13.76
C GLN A 73 9.21 -26.32 13.20
N LYS A 74 9.20 -26.67 11.89
CA LYS A 74 8.12 -27.41 11.21
C LYS A 74 6.75 -26.73 11.35
N LYS A 75 6.72 -25.39 11.32
CA LYS A 75 5.48 -24.61 11.39
C LYS A 75 4.92 -24.36 9.98
N LYS A 76 3.61 -24.32 9.87
CA LYS A 76 2.93 -23.83 8.65
C LYS A 76 3.26 -22.37 8.44
N ILE A 77 3.48 -21.98 7.18
CA ILE A 77 3.95 -20.64 6.80
C ILE A 77 2.96 -20.03 5.84
N ILE A 78 2.35 -18.91 6.25
CA ILE A 78 1.52 -18.07 5.40
C ILE A 78 2.33 -16.83 5.02
N ILE A 79 2.20 -16.35 3.80
CA ILE A 79 2.93 -15.17 3.32
C ILE A 79 1.99 -14.20 2.63
N SER A 80 1.92 -12.94 3.13
CA SER A 80 1.44 -11.79 2.34
C SER A 80 2.64 -11.21 1.57
N PRO A 81 2.73 -11.41 0.25
CA PRO A 81 3.95 -11.12 -0.50
C PRO A 81 4.27 -9.63 -0.56
N ILE A 82 3.28 -8.79 -0.79
CA ILE A 82 3.43 -7.34 -1.03
C ILE A 82 4.50 -7.13 -2.12
N TYR A 83 4.36 -7.92 -3.20
CA TYR A 83 5.40 -8.05 -4.21
C TYR A 83 5.22 -7.04 -5.34
N TRP A 84 6.28 -6.34 -5.66
CA TRP A 84 6.41 -5.52 -6.85
C TRP A 84 7.86 -5.58 -7.37
N PRO A 85 8.08 -5.87 -8.66
CA PRO A 85 9.41 -5.84 -9.25
C PRO A 85 9.83 -4.39 -9.53
N PRO A 86 10.97 -3.91 -8.98
CA PRO A 86 11.37 -2.51 -9.14
C PRO A 86 12.06 -2.23 -10.49
N ASN A 87 12.09 -3.19 -11.40
CA ASN A 87 12.93 -3.16 -12.60
C ASN A 87 12.70 -1.91 -13.47
N ALA A 88 11.43 -1.56 -13.74
CA ALA A 88 11.10 -0.40 -14.58
C ALA A 88 11.54 0.91 -13.91
N TYR A 89 11.23 1.07 -12.63
CA TYR A 89 11.63 2.22 -11.82
C TYR A 89 13.16 2.36 -11.75
N LEU A 90 13.86 1.29 -11.39
CA LEU A 90 15.32 1.31 -11.22
C LEU A 90 16.06 1.59 -12.53
N LYS A 91 15.59 1.08 -13.67
CA LYS A 91 16.19 1.35 -14.98
C LYS A 91 16.09 2.83 -15.36
N ARG A 92 14.95 3.48 -15.08
CA ARG A 92 14.70 4.86 -15.49
C ARG A 92 15.41 5.88 -14.60
N GLU A 93 15.46 5.65 -13.31
CA GLU A 93 16.14 6.53 -12.35
C GLU A 93 17.69 6.48 -12.45
N GLY A 94 18.22 5.74 -13.41
CA GLY A 94 19.67 5.55 -13.51
C GLY A 94 20.25 4.88 -12.27
N ALA A 95 19.40 4.14 -11.55
CA ALA A 95 19.85 3.36 -10.41
C ALA A 95 21.03 2.52 -10.86
N SER A 96 22.07 2.51 -10.05
CA SER A 96 23.31 1.82 -10.35
C SER A 96 22.98 0.39 -10.79
N SER A 97 23.68 -0.10 -11.79
CA SER A 97 23.67 -1.52 -12.24
C SER A 97 23.72 -2.49 -11.04
N ASN A 98 24.27 -2.03 -9.93
CA ASN A 98 24.37 -2.73 -8.65
C ASN A 98 22.99 -3.00 -8.00
N ALA A 99 22.02 -2.05 -8.00
CA ALA A 99 20.71 -2.27 -7.37
C ALA A 99 19.91 -3.37 -8.09
N LEU A 100 19.93 -3.38 -9.42
CA LEU A 100 19.33 -4.45 -10.23
C LEU A 100 20.05 -5.79 -10.05
N ALA A 101 21.38 -5.78 -9.98
CA ALA A 101 22.19 -6.98 -9.74
C ALA A 101 21.84 -7.59 -8.37
N VAL A 102 21.77 -6.77 -7.32
CA VAL A 102 21.38 -7.21 -5.97
C VAL A 102 19.93 -7.75 -5.97
N TRP A 103 19.00 -7.08 -6.64
CA TRP A 103 17.62 -7.57 -6.76
C TRP A 103 17.58 -8.97 -7.39
N ARG A 104 18.29 -9.16 -8.51
CA ARG A 104 18.37 -10.46 -9.22
C ARG A 104 19.08 -11.53 -8.38
N HIS A 105 20.18 -11.19 -7.71
CA HIS A 105 20.92 -12.12 -6.85
C HIS A 105 20.04 -12.68 -5.71
N LEU A 106 19.08 -11.93 -5.24
CA LEU A 106 18.18 -12.32 -4.16
C LEU A 106 16.89 -13.05 -4.64
N GLN A 107 16.70 -13.22 -5.95
CA GLN A 107 15.52 -13.92 -6.48
C GLN A 107 15.41 -15.39 -6.05
N PRO A 108 16.49 -16.19 -5.95
CA PRO A 108 16.39 -17.56 -5.46
C PRO A 108 15.80 -17.67 -4.04
N MET A 109 16.08 -16.70 -3.16
CA MET A 109 15.44 -16.67 -1.84
C MET A 109 13.95 -16.43 -1.93
N ARG A 110 13.51 -15.50 -2.79
CA ARG A 110 12.08 -15.24 -3.01
C ARG A 110 11.39 -16.46 -3.61
N ALA A 111 12.01 -17.10 -4.59
CA ALA A 111 11.50 -18.31 -5.21
C ALA A 111 11.21 -19.41 -4.18
N ARG A 112 12.11 -19.60 -3.22
CA ARG A 112 11.89 -20.57 -2.13
C ARG A 112 10.70 -20.20 -1.26
N LEU A 113 10.60 -18.93 -0.80
CA LEU A 113 9.46 -18.49 0.00
C LEU A 113 8.14 -18.73 -0.74
N VAL A 114 8.10 -18.29 -2.00
CA VAL A 114 6.88 -18.33 -2.82
C VAL A 114 6.46 -19.76 -3.16
N SER A 115 7.41 -20.70 -3.29
CA SER A 115 7.11 -22.10 -3.66
C SER A 115 6.98 -23.05 -2.47
N GLU A 116 7.62 -22.76 -1.33
CA GLU A 116 7.72 -23.69 -0.19
C GLU A 116 6.86 -23.24 1.02
N CYS A 117 6.19 -22.09 0.98
CA CYS A 117 5.24 -21.73 2.03
C CYS A 117 3.97 -22.61 1.94
N THR A 118 3.18 -22.61 3.00
CA THR A 118 1.90 -23.34 3.02
C THR A 118 0.85 -22.64 2.15
N LEU A 119 0.78 -21.31 2.22
CA LEU A 119 -0.21 -20.51 1.50
C LEU A 119 0.30 -19.09 1.24
N LEU A 120 0.03 -18.57 0.05
CA LEU A 120 0.24 -17.16 -0.32
C LEU A 120 -1.06 -16.38 -0.17
N LEU A 121 -0.97 -15.17 0.39
CA LEU A 121 -2.07 -14.20 0.46
C LEU A 121 -1.71 -12.92 -0.33
N PRO A 122 -1.69 -12.96 -1.66
CA PRO A 122 -1.49 -11.75 -2.46
C PRO A 122 -2.66 -10.79 -2.28
N ASN A 123 -2.39 -9.49 -2.45
CA ASN A 123 -3.40 -8.43 -2.30
C ASN A 123 -4.39 -8.37 -3.48
N SER A 124 -4.06 -9.01 -4.59
CA SER A 124 -4.83 -8.99 -5.84
C SER A 124 -4.46 -10.16 -6.74
N HIS A 125 -5.30 -10.46 -7.71
CA HIS A 125 -4.97 -11.39 -8.79
C HIS A 125 -3.83 -10.84 -9.66
N ILE A 126 -3.76 -9.51 -9.84
CA ILE A 126 -2.65 -8.87 -10.57
C ILE A 126 -1.32 -9.13 -9.87
N GLU A 127 -1.25 -8.97 -8.54
CA GLU A 127 -0.04 -9.30 -7.78
C GLU A 127 0.33 -10.79 -7.94
N MET A 128 -0.66 -11.69 -7.88
CA MET A 128 -0.42 -13.11 -8.08
C MET A 128 0.10 -13.43 -9.48
N ASN A 129 -0.46 -12.81 -10.51
CA ASN A 129 0.02 -12.96 -11.88
C ASN A 129 1.49 -12.50 -12.03
N VAL A 130 1.88 -11.41 -11.37
CA VAL A 130 3.28 -10.95 -11.36
C VAL A 130 4.18 -12.00 -10.68
N LEU A 131 3.74 -12.58 -9.56
CA LEU A 131 4.48 -13.67 -8.90
C LEU A 131 4.64 -14.90 -9.79
N GLN A 132 3.57 -15.32 -10.49
CA GLN A 132 3.59 -16.47 -11.40
C GLN A 132 4.47 -16.23 -12.64
N ASN A 133 4.56 -14.99 -13.09
CA ASN A 133 5.45 -14.62 -14.20
C ASN A 133 6.93 -14.59 -13.78
N ASP A 134 7.22 -14.17 -12.54
CA ASP A 134 8.59 -14.05 -12.04
C ASP A 134 9.15 -15.35 -11.45
N PHE A 135 8.28 -16.29 -11.03
CA PHE A 135 8.66 -17.54 -10.37
C PHE A 135 8.02 -18.77 -11.02
N LEU A 136 8.84 -19.76 -11.40
CA LEU A 136 8.41 -20.99 -12.08
C LEU A 136 7.39 -21.82 -11.28
N LYS A 137 7.41 -21.70 -9.96
CA LYS A 137 6.53 -22.44 -9.05
C LYS A 137 6.07 -21.53 -7.93
N THR A 138 4.77 -21.57 -7.64
CA THR A 138 4.16 -20.90 -6.51
C THR A 138 3.40 -21.89 -5.63
N ALA A 139 3.33 -21.63 -4.33
CA ALA A 139 2.43 -22.35 -3.43
C ALA A 139 0.95 -22.05 -3.78
N PRO A 140 -0.01 -22.79 -3.23
CA PRO A 140 -1.42 -22.42 -3.27
C PRO A 140 -1.62 -20.99 -2.78
N PHE A 141 -2.65 -20.31 -3.28
CA PHE A 141 -2.93 -18.94 -2.90
C PHE A 141 -4.42 -18.66 -2.68
N GLN A 142 -4.69 -17.65 -1.88
CA GLN A 142 -5.99 -17.00 -1.73
C GLN A 142 -5.77 -15.49 -1.80
N VAL A 143 -6.47 -14.79 -2.68
CA VAL A 143 -6.40 -13.32 -2.71
C VAL A 143 -7.08 -12.78 -1.46
N VAL A 144 -6.34 -11.95 -0.72
CA VAL A 144 -6.82 -11.20 0.45
C VAL A 144 -6.51 -9.73 0.22
N PRO A 145 -7.52 -8.92 -0.13
CA PRO A 145 -7.29 -7.52 -0.48
C PRO A 145 -6.83 -6.69 0.73
N ASN A 146 -6.30 -5.51 0.45
CA ASN A 146 -6.09 -4.49 1.47
C ASN A 146 -7.37 -3.70 1.72
N GLY A 147 -7.42 -3.02 2.87
CA GLY A 147 -8.61 -2.26 3.29
C GLY A 147 -8.32 -0.83 3.72
N PHE A 148 -9.37 -0.18 4.19
CA PHE A 148 -9.34 1.12 4.84
C PHE A 148 -9.99 1.02 6.24
N PRO A 149 -9.68 1.94 7.18
CA PRO A 149 -10.30 1.94 8.51
C PRO A 149 -11.81 2.24 8.44
N ASP A 150 -12.65 1.41 9.06
CA ASP A 150 -14.11 1.60 9.10
C ASP A 150 -14.51 2.97 9.64
N SER A 151 -13.68 3.56 10.51
CA SER A 151 -13.86 4.92 11.06
C SER A 151 -13.76 6.04 10.02
N PHE A 152 -13.37 5.74 8.77
CA PHE A 152 -13.34 6.71 7.67
C PHE A 152 -14.69 6.86 6.97
N ILE A 153 -15.62 5.94 7.20
CA ILE A 153 -16.99 6.04 6.68
C ILE A 153 -17.67 7.25 7.31
N GLY A 154 -18.29 8.09 6.46
CA GLY A 154 -18.95 9.32 6.90
C GLY A 154 -18.01 10.45 7.28
N ALA A 155 -16.73 10.38 6.91
CA ALA A 155 -15.78 11.47 7.12
C ALA A 155 -16.24 12.76 6.44
N THR A 156 -16.02 13.90 7.08
CA THR A 156 -16.33 15.24 6.58
C THR A 156 -15.08 16.12 6.52
N SER A 157 -15.11 17.13 5.68
CA SER A 157 -13.96 18.06 5.54
C SER A 157 -13.77 19.03 6.70
N GLN A 158 -14.69 19.06 7.66
CA GLN A 158 -14.76 20.11 8.69
C GLN A 158 -13.48 20.22 9.51
N LEU A 159 -13.03 19.12 10.12
CA LEU A 159 -11.86 19.12 11.00
C LEU A 159 -10.59 19.60 10.28
N PHE A 160 -10.40 19.18 9.04
CA PHE A 160 -9.27 19.62 8.22
C PHE A 160 -9.34 21.11 7.90
N ARG A 161 -10.54 21.62 7.55
CA ARG A 161 -10.75 23.04 7.24
C ARG A 161 -10.55 23.95 8.44
N GLU A 162 -10.97 23.50 9.63
CA GLU A 162 -10.75 24.22 10.89
C GLU A 162 -9.26 24.30 11.23
N GLN A 163 -8.50 23.20 11.05
CA GLN A 163 -7.09 23.17 11.40
C GLN A 163 -6.19 23.84 10.36
N PHE A 164 -6.58 23.83 9.09
CA PHE A 164 -5.80 24.39 7.98
C PHE A 164 -6.61 25.40 7.15
N PRO A 165 -7.08 26.49 7.74
CA PRO A 165 -7.97 27.45 7.05
C PRO A 165 -7.31 28.18 5.89
N SER A 166 -5.97 28.24 5.85
CA SER A 166 -5.20 28.86 4.76
C SER A 166 -5.08 28.00 3.51
N ILE A 167 -5.40 26.70 3.57
CA ILE A 167 -5.37 25.82 2.39
C ILE A 167 -6.55 26.17 1.48
N PRO A 168 -6.33 26.36 0.16
CA PRO A 168 -7.38 26.67 -0.79
C PRO A 168 -8.55 25.67 -0.72
N LYS A 169 -9.77 26.12 -1.08
CA LYS A 169 -10.95 25.25 -1.05
C LYS A 169 -10.84 24.08 -2.01
N GLU A 170 -10.29 24.32 -3.19
CA GLU A 170 -10.04 23.29 -4.19
C GLU A 170 -8.54 23.02 -4.27
N PHE A 171 -8.14 21.79 -4.04
CA PHE A 171 -6.75 21.35 -4.10
C PHE A 171 -6.67 19.86 -4.47
N VAL A 172 -5.54 19.48 -5.04
CA VAL A 172 -5.14 18.09 -5.22
C VAL A 172 -4.38 17.63 -3.99
N LEU A 173 -4.73 16.45 -3.48
CA LEU A 173 -4.05 15.83 -2.34
C LEU A 173 -3.17 14.68 -2.80
N CYS A 174 -1.93 14.61 -2.33
CA CYS A 174 -1.09 13.41 -2.44
C CYS A 174 -0.67 12.95 -1.05
N ALA A 175 -1.33 11.92 -0.53
CA ALA A 175 -1.01 11.31 0.75
C ALA A 175 -0.10 10.09 0.53
N ALA A 176 1.21 10.29 0.67
CA ALA A 176 2.22 9.26 0.47
C ALA A 176 3.55 9.67 1.10
N ARG A 177 4.45 8.71 1.32
CA ARG A 177 5.85 9.04 1.58
C ARG A 177 6.42 9.91 0.47
N VAL A 178 7.12 10.96 0.81
CA VAL A 178 7.79 11.79 -0.20
C VAL A 178 9.06 11.08 -0.65
N SER A 179 9.02 10.56 -1.88
CA SER A 179 10.11 9.79 -2.49
C SER A 179 9.98 9.75 -4.01
N PRO A 180 11.09 9.58 -4.77
CA PRO A 180 11.06 9.51 -6.24
C PRO A 180 10.07 8.47 -6.80
N ARG A 181 9.90 7.33 -6.11
CA ARG A 181 8.95 6.28 -6.51
C ARG A 181 7.49 6.73 -6.56
N LYS A 182 7.14 7.75 -5.77
CA LYS A 182 5.76 8.30 -5.70
C LYS A 182 5.50 9.43 -6.70
N ASN A 183 6.51 9.87 -7.44
CA ASN A 183 6.40 10.86 -8.53
C ASN A 183 5.79 12.22 -8.12
N GLN A 184 5.93 12.64 -6.85
CA GLN A 184 5.38 13.94 -6.41
C GLN A 184 5.96 15.14 -7.17
N GLN A 185 7.21 15.06 -7.64
CA GLN A 185 7.83 16.13 -8.42
C GLN A 185 7.15 16.29 -9.79
N TRP A 186 6.84 15.18 -10.44
CA TRP A 186 6.07 15.18 -11.69
C TRP A 186 4.66 15.74 -11.48
N LEU A 187 3.96 15.26 -10.43
CA LEU A 187 2.65 15.77 -10.05
C LEU A 187 2.68 17.27 -9.75
N ALA A 188 3.66 17.76 -8.97
CA ALA A 188 3.80 19.17 -8.62
C ALA A 188 3.97 20.05 -9.85
N ARG A 189 4.79 19.63 -10.81
CA ARG A 189 5.00 20.34 -12.06
C ARG A 189 3.70 20.47 -12.87
N ILE A 190 3.00 19.37 -13.09
CA ILE A 190 1.75 19.41 -13.89
C ILE A 190 0.66 20.19 -13.15
N CYS A 191 0.52 20.04 -11.82
CA CYS A 191 -0.40 20.86 -11.04
C CYS A 191 -0.04 22.35 -11.14
N GLN A 192 1.25 22.74 -11.12
CA GLN A 192 1.66 24.13 -11.26
C GLN A 192 1.31 24.70 -12.64
N GLU A 193 1.53 23.95 -13.69
CA GLU A 193 1.16 24.34 -15.07
C GLU A 193 -0.34 24.54 -15.24
N LEU A 194 -1.16 23.81 -14.46
CA LEU A 194 -2.63 23.93 -14.45
C LEU A 194 -3.15 24.95 -13.41
N GLY A 195 -2.27 25.61 -12.64
CA GLY A 195 -2.67 26.52 -11.57
C GLY A 195 -3.34 25.84 -10.38
N LEU A 196 -3.12 24.53 -10.19
CA LEU A 196 -3.73 23.76 -9.12
C LEU A 196 -2.86 23.70 -7.87
N PRO A 197 -3.40 24.04 -6.66
CA PRO A 197 -2.71 23.80 -5.41
C PRO A 197 -2.53 22.30 -5.17
N LEU A 198 -1.32 21.91 -4.72
CA LEU A 198 -0.99 20.54 -4.37
C LEU A 198 -0.65 20.44 -2.87
N VAL A 199 -1.46 19.73 -2.13
CA VAL A 199 -1.20 19.42 -0.72
C VAL A 199 -0.51 18.06 -0.61
N LEU A 200 0.65 18.02 0.05
CA LEU A 200 1.39 16.80 0.31
C LEU A 200 1.28 16.37 1.77
N LEU A 201 0.93 15.11 1.98
CA LEU A 201 0.90 14.43 3.27
C LEU A 201 1.85 13.24 3.28
N GLY A 202 2.53 13.03 4.39
CA GLY A 202 3.32 11.84 4.66
C GLY A 202 4.77 12.13 5.04
N PRO A 203 5.50 11.11 5.52
CA PRO A 203 6.88 11.28 5.96
C PRO A 203 7.82 11.48 4.76
N VAL A 204 8.87 12.25 5.01
CA VAL A 204 9.93 12.49 4.02
C VAL A 204 10.98 11.39 4.12
N ASN A 205 11.12 10.60 3.07
CA ASN A 205 12.11 9.53 2.99
C ASN A 205 13.39 9.95 2.26
N ASP A 206 13.31 10.95 1.38
CA ASP A 206 14.42 11.49 0.61
C ASP A 206 14.43 13.02 0.73
N GLN A 207 15.37 13.55 1.48
CA GLN A 207 15.47 14.98 1.75
C GLN A 207 15.86 15.80 0.53
N LYS A 208 16.68 15.24 -0.38
CA LYS A 208 17.06 15.92 -1.61
C LYS A 208 15.84 16.04 -2.52
N TYR A 209 15.17 14.92 -2.76
CA TYR A 209 13.93 14.89 -3.54
C TYR A 209 12.85 15.81 -2.96
N PHE A 210 12.71 15.85 -1.63
CA PHE A 210 11.75 16.73 -0.98
C PHE A 210 12.04 18.21 -1.22
N LYS A 211 13.33 18.62 -1.19
CA LYS A 211 13.71 20.01 -1.51
C LYS A 211 13.30 20.36 -2.94
N ASP A 212 13.55 19.46 -3.89
CA ASP A 212 13.17 19.65 -5.29
C ASP A 212 11.64 19.76 -5.46
N VAL A 213 10.87 18.90 -4.78
CA VAL A 213 9.40 18.98 -4.80
C VAL A 213 8.89 20.26 -4.13
N LYS A 214 9.49 20.68 -3.03
CA LYS A 214 9.10 21.90 -2.30
C LYS A 214 9.45 23.20 -3.01
N SER A 215 10.30 23.17 -4.03
CA SER A 215 10.63 24.35 -4.84
C SER A 215 9.48 24.82 -5.75
N PHE A 216 8.49 23.97 -6.01
CA PHE A 216 7.29 24.36 -6.75
C PHE A 216 6.38 25.24 -5.88
N SER A 217 5.97 26.40 -6.41
CA SER A 217 5.21 27.42 -5.67
C SER A 217 3.80 27.00 -5.28
N ASN A 218 3.24 26.00 -5.96
CA ASN A 218 1.91 25.45 -5.71
C ASN A 218 1.90 24.32 -4.64
N VAL A 219 3.06 23.92 -4.10
CA VAL A 219 3.18 22.82 -3.15
C VAL A 219 3.05 23.29 -1.71
N ILE A 220 2.08 22.71 -1.01
CA ILE A 220 1.83 22.90 0.43
C ILE A 220 2.12 21.56 1.13
N TYR A 221 3.18 21.50 1.92
CA TYR A 221 3.48 20.31 2.73
C TYR A 221 3.06 20.51 4.18
N ILE A 222 2.23 19.62 4.71
CA ILE A 222 1.67 19.73 6.06
C ILE A 222 2.05 18.55 6.99
N GLY A 223 3.02 17.74 6.58
CA GLY A 223 3.52 16.65 7.42
C GLY A 223 2.64 15.39 7.37
N THR A 224 2.58 14.66 8.45
CA THR A 224 1.84 13.40 8.56
C THR A 224 0.57 13.60 9.38
N LEU A 225 -0.57 13.18 8.85
CA LEU A 225 -1.85 13.15 9.54
C LEU A 225 -2.28 11.71 9.82
N GLN A 226 -3.13 11.53 10.83
CA GLN A 226 -3.64 10.22 11.24
C GLN A 226 -5.12 10.29 11.65
N GLY A 227 -5.79 9.15 11.65
CA GLY A 227 -7.15 8.99 12.16
C GLY A 227 -8.14 9.96 11.52
N LYS A 228 -9.00 10.58 12.35
CA LYS A 228 -10.07 11.48 11.88
C LYS A 228 -9.57 12.71 11.12
N LEU A 229 -8.38 13.22 11.43
CA LEU A 229 -7.83 14.36 10.71
C LEU A 229 -7.36 13.95 9.30
N LEU A 230 -6.81 12.74 9.14
CA LEU A 230 -6.45 12.21 7.83
C LEU A 230 -7.70 11.97 6.96
N SER A 231 -8.73 11.31 7.50
CA SER A 231 -9.97 11.10 6.74
C SER A 231 -10.66 12.41 6.37
N SER A 232 -10.61 13.42 7.27
CA SER A 232 -11.10 14.77 6.98
C SER A 232 -10.28 15.46 5.87
N ALA A 233 -8.97 15.23 5.80
CA ALA A 233 -8.13 15.75 4.71
C ALA A 233 -8.52 15.14 3.36
N TYR A 234 -8.78 13.82 3.32
CA TYR A 234 -9.32 13.19 2.12
C TYR A 234 -10.65 13.81 1.70
N SER A 235 -11.63 13.90 2.61
CA SER A 235 -12.93 14.50 2.30
C SER A 235 -12.86 15.98 1.91
N ALA A 236 -11.80 16.70 2.27
CA ALA A 236 -11.61 18.10 1.91
C ALA A 236 -11.01 18.29 0.51
N ALA A 237 -10.32 17.28 -0.02
CA ALA A 237 -9.63 17.36 -1.29
C ALA A 237 -10.60 17.21 -2.47
N LYS A 238 -10.30 17.91 -3.56
CA LYS A 238 -11.03 17.74 -4.83
C LYS A 238 -10.70 16.40 -5.48
N ALA A 239 -9.41 16.05 -5.47
CA ALA A 239 -8.92 14.76 -5.93
C ALA A 239 -7.73 14.30 -5.08
N HIS A 240 -7.60 13.00 -4.91
CA HIS A 240 -6.37 12.36 -4.42
C HIS A 240 -5.58 11.81 -5.59
N ALA A 241 -4.33 12.25 -5.77
CA ALA A 241 -3.47 11.81 -6.86
C ALA A 241 -2.25 11.04 -6.34
N LEU A 242 -2.11 9.78 -6.80
CA LEU A 242 -0.99 8.91 -6.50
C LEU A 242 -0.37 8.34 -7.79
N PRO A 243 0.36 9.16 -8.58
CA PRO A 243 0.92 8.76 -9.88
C PRO A 243 2.24 8.01 -9.74
N SER A 244 2.28 7.04 -8.84
CA SER A 244 3.45 6.23 -8.50
C SER A 244 3.93 5.39 -9.69
N TRP A 245 5.19 4.99 -9.66
CA TRP A 245 5.73 4.04 -10.63
C TRP A 245 5.05 2.66 -10.59
N PHE A 246 4.52 2.28 -9.44
CA PHE A 246 3.82 1.02 -9.23
C PHE A 246 3.10 1.05 -7.86
N GLU A 247 1.90 0.49 -7.76
CA GLU A 247 1.16 0.35 -6.50
C GLU A 247 0.57 -1.07 -6.30
N THR A 248 0.53 -1.49 -5.03
CA THR A 248 -0.08 -2.73 -4.56
C THR A 248 -1.00 -2.50 -3.37
N PRO A 249 -2.17 -2.01 -3.48
CA PRO A 249 -2.92 -1.24 -4.49
C PRO A 249 -2.81 0.28 -4.35
N GLY A 250 -2.07 0.78 -3.33
CA GLY A 250 -2.07 2.19 -2.92
C GLY A 250 -3.12 2.45 -1.83
N LEU A 251 -2.75 2.15 -0.57
CA LEU A 251 -3.68 2.28 0.58
C LEU A 251 -4.32 3.65 0.68
N SER A 252 -3.54 4.72 0.47
CA SER A 252 -4.07 6.09 0.51
C SER A 252 -5.12 6.38 -0.57
N SER A 253 -5.07 5.67 -1.71
CA SER A 253 -6.11 5.78 -2.75
C SER A 253 -7.38 5.04 -2.35
N ILE A 254 -7.27 3.89 -1.66
CA ILE A 254 -8.44 3.20 -1.08
C ILE A 254 -9.07 4.09 0.00
N GLU A 255 -8.26 4.65 0.90
CA GLU A 255 -8.71 5.55 1.97
C GLU A 255 -9.41 6.79 1.41
N ALA A 256 -8.83 7.44 0.40
CA ALA A 256 -9.40 8.61 -0.25
C ALA A 256 -10.73 8.29 -0.94
N GLY A 257 -10.79 7.18 -1.68
CA GLY A 257 -12.04 6.73 -2.30
C GLY A 257 -13.13 6.43 -1.28
N ALA A 258 -12.78 5.78 -0.16
CA ALA A 258 -13.72 5.53 0.94
C ALA A 258 -14.28 6.82 1.57
N CYS A 259 -13.50 7.90 1.57
CA CYS A 259 -13.90 9.23 2.06
C CYS A 259 -14.64 10.08 1.02
N GLY A 260 -14.95 9.55 -0.15
CA GLY A 260 -15.67 10.28 -1.21
C GLY A 260 -14.82 11.29 -1.96
N THR A 261 -13.54 10.99 -2.18
CA THR A 261 -12.61 11.80 -2.96
C THR A 261 -12.40 11.16 -4.33
N VAL A 262 -12.36 11.94 -5.39
CA VAL A 262 -11.97 11.43 -6.73
C VAL A 262 -10.54 10.91 -6.67
N VAL A 263 -10.31 9.71 -7.19
CA VAL A 263 -9.01 9.05 -7.17
C VAL A 263 -8.36 9.10 -8.55
N ILE A 264 -7.12 9.64 -8.58
CA ILE A 264 -6.19 9.55 -9.70
C ILE A 264 -5.08 8.60 -9.27
N SER A 265 -4.93 7.47 -9.96
CA SER A 265 -3.95 6.43 -9.60
C SER A 265 -3.10 6.03 -10.80
N THR A 266 -1.97 5.40 -10.54
CA THR A 266 -1.18 4.79 -11.61
C THR A 266 -1.92 3.61 -12.25
N ASP A 267 -1.71 3.41 -13.55
CA ASP A 267 -2.14 2.21 -14.29
C ASP A 267 -1.22 1.01 -14.05
N GLN A 268 -0.12 1.20 -13.27
CA GLN A 268 0.87 0.16 -13.00
C GLN A 268 0.61 -0.53 -11.66
N GLY A 269 0.50 -1.85 -11.69
CA GLY A 269 0.24 -2.69 -10.52
C GLY A 269 -1.24 -3.00 -10.32
N SER A 270 -1.70 -3.04 -9.08
CA SER A 270 -3.02 -3.54 -8.72
C SER A 270 -4.16 -2.51 -8.63
N PRO A 271 -3.99 -1.19 -8.83
CA PRO A 271 -5.09 -0.24 -8.66
C PRO A 271 -6.33 -0.55 -9.49
N SER A 272 -6.16 -1.01 -10.73
CA SER A 272 -7.27 -1.32 -11.64
C SER A 272 -8.17 -2.46 -11.14
N GLU A 273 -7.64 -3.41 -10.38
CA GLU A 273 -8.44 -4.48 -9.77
C GLU A 273 -9.33 -3.94 -8.63
N TYR A 274 -8.82 -2.94 -7.88
CA TYR A 274 -9.55 -2.33 -6.77
C TYR A 274 -10.56 -1.27 -7.21
N PHE A 275 -10.19 -0.45 -8.18
CA PHE A 275 -10.98 0.74 -8.52
C PHE A 275 -11.76 0.58 -9.83
N GLN A 276 -11.50 -0.50 -10.58
CA GLN A 276 -12.14 -0.80 -11.87
C GLN A 276 -12.07 0.44 -12.81
N ASP A 277 -13.18 0.83 -13.41
CA ASP A 277 -13.33 2.02 -14.26
C ASP A 277 -13.76 3.29 -13.49
N MET A 278 -13.82 3.20 -12.15
CA MET A 278 -14.30 4.28 -11.27
C MET A 278 -13.20 5.23 -10.82
N ALA A 279 -11.92 4.98 -11.16
CA ALA A 279 -10.80 5.88 -10.92
C ALA A 279 -10.23 6.41 -12.24
N LEU A 280 -9.51 7.51 -12.16
CA LEU A 280 -8.76 8.06 -13.28
C LEU A 280 -7.34 7.48 -13.27
N TYR A 281 -6.90 6.90 -14.38
CA TYR A 281 -5.59 6.25 -14.45
C TYR A 281 -4.59 7.06 -15.23
N VAL A 282 -3.34 7.03 -14.76
CA VAL A 282 -2.22 7.72 -15.41
C VAL A 282 -1.05 6.76 -15.59
N HIS A 283 -0.40 6.86 -16.75
CA HIS A 283 0.84 6.13 -16.98
C HIS A 283 2.02 6.95 -16.43
N PRO A 284 2.95 6.35 -15.65
CA PRO A 284 4.07 7.11 -15.08
C PRO A 284 4.85 7.90 -16.14
N LEU A 285 4.98 9.22 -15.91
CA LEU A 285 5.66 10.19 -16.77
C LEU A 285 5.01 10.46 -18.13
N ASP A 286 3.77 10.08 -18.33
CA ASP A 286 2.96 10.54 -19.45
C ASP A 286 2.22 11.83 -19.04
N ASP A 287 2.77 12.97 -19.43
CA ASP A 287 2.23 14.29 -19.09
C ASP A 287 0.79 14.48 -19.60
N ILE A 288 0.44 13.90 -20.74
CA ILE A 288 -0.90 14.00 -21.33
C ILE A 288 -1.90 13.27 -20.44
N SER A 289 -1.59 12.04 -20.03
CA SER A 289 -2.49 11.27 -19.17
C SER A 289 -2.71 11.94 -17.81
N LEU A 290 -1.65 12.47 -17.16
CA LEU A 290 -1.79 13.14 -15.88
C LEU A 290 -2.56 14.46 -15.99
N ARG A 291 -2.29 15.27 -17.00
CA ARG A 291 -3.02 16.51 -17.25
C ARG A 291 -4.50 16.24 -17.46
N SER A 292 -4.83 15.32 -18.35
CA SER A 292 -6.21 14.92 -18.64
C SER A 292 -6.94 14.40 -17.39
N ALA A 293 -6.29 13.56 -16.58
CA ALA A 293 -6.86 13.03 -15.35
C ALA A 293 -7.13 14.14 -14.31
N LEU A 294 -6.20 15.09 -14.15
CA LEU A 294 -6.37 16.24 -13.27
C LEU A 294 -7.55 17.11 -13.70
N GLU A 295 -7.65 17.45 -14.99
CA GLU A 295 -8.76 18.24 -15.55
C GLU A 295 -10.11 17.52 -15.39
N GLN A 296 -10.18 16.24 -15.70
CA GLN A 296 -11.38 15.43 -15.55
C GLN A 296 -11.84 15.31 -14.09
N SER A 297 -10.89 15.26 -13.14
CA SER A 297 -11.19 15.07 -11.71
C SER A 297 -12.08 16.18 -11.13
N PHE A 298 -12.09 17.37 -11.74
CA PHE A 298 -12.91 18.48 -11.26
C PHE A 298 -14.41 18.30 -11.59
N ASN A 299 -14.74 17.47 -12.56
CA ASN A 299 -16.11 17.17 -12.99
C ASN A 299 -16.55 15.74 -12.67
N ALA A 300 -15.62 14.89 -12.23
CA ALA A 300 -15.90 13.49 -11.90
C ALA A 300 -16.71 13.35 -10.60
N SER A 301 -17.61 12.37 -10.57
CA SER A 301 -18.32 11.99 -9.35
C SER A 301 -17.52 10.95 -8.56
N PRO A 302 -17.24 11.17 -7.27
CA PRO A 302 -16.56 10.18 -6.44
C PRO A 302 -17.51 9.07 -5.93
N LEU A 303 -18.83 9.23 -6.05
CA LEU A 303 -19.81 8.37 -5.40
C LEU A 303 -19.75 6.89 -5.84
N PRO A 304 -19.61 6.55 -7.14
CA PRO A 304 -19.52 5.15 -7.54
C PRO A 304 -18.34 4.43 -6.87
N LEU A 305 -17.16 5.05 -6.88
CA LEU A 305 -15.97 4.49 -6.25
C LEU A 305 -16.11 4.41 -4.74
N MET A 306 -16.65 5.44 -4.09
CA MET A 306 -16.90 5.46 -2.65
C MET A 306 -17.77 4.28 -2.22
N HIS A 307 -18.90 4.08 -2.87
CA HIS A 307 -19.81 2.97 -2.53
C HIS A 307 -19.14 1.61 -2.77
N HIS A 308 -18.41 1.46 -3.87
CA HIS A 308 -17.70 0.23 -4.19
C HIS A 308 -16.65 -0.10 -3.11
N ILE A 309 -15.80 0.87 -2.74
CA ILE A 309 -14.76 0.67 -1.73
C ILE A 309 -15.38 0.38 -0.36
N GLN A 310 -16.34 1.16 0.10
CA GLN A 310 -17.00 0.96 1.39
C GLN A 310 -17.70 -0.40 1.47
N LYS A 311 -18.23 -0.89 0.35
CA LYS A 311 -18.87 -2.21 0.29
C LYS A 311 -17.88 -3.37 0.39
N HIS A 312 -16.64 -3.24 -0.14
CA HIS A 312 -15.77 -4.38 -0.37
C HIS A 312 -14.46 -4.38 0.42
N TYR A 313 -13.93 -3.22 0.85
CA TYR A 313 -12.53 -3.09 1.26
C TYR A 313 -12.31 -2.50 2.66
N SER A 314 -13.25 -2.63 3.61
CA SER A 314 -12.93 -2.26 5.00
C SER A 314 -12.01 -3.28 5.65
N TRP A 315 -11.17 -2.86 6.62
CA TRP A 315 -10.29 -3.80 7.32
C TRP A 315 -11.06 -4.88 8.08
N SER A 316 -12.27 -4.60 8.56
CA SER A 316 -13.15 -5.60 9.16
C SER A 316 -13.47 -6.74 8.18
N LYS A 317 -13.87 -6.43 6.94
CA LYS A 317 -14.14 -7.42 5.89
C LYS A 317 -12.89 -8.19 5.46
N VAL A 318 -11.76 -7.49 5.34
CA VAL A 318 -10.45 -8.13 5.05
C VAL A 318 -10.10 -9.15 6.12
N ALA A 319 -10.34 -8.83 7.39
CA ALA A 319 -10.08 -9.76 8.49
C ALA A 319 -11.02 -10.97 8.49
N GLU A 320 -12.29 -10.83 8.11
CA GLU A 320 -13.21 -11.94 7.94
C GLU A 320 -12.70 -12.94 6.88
N VAL A 321 -12.32 -12.45 5.70
CA VAL A 321 -11.74 -13.27 4.62
C VAL A 321 -10.42 -13.92 5.09
N THR A 322 -9.59 -13.18 5.81
CA THR A 322 -8.32 -13.69 6.35
C THR A 322 -8.57 -14.81 7.37
N LEU A 323 -9.52 -14.63 8.27
CA LEU A 323 -9.88 -15.64 9.29
C LEU A 323 -10.40 -16.92 8.64
N GLU A 324 -11.29 -16.80 7.66
CA GLU A 324 -11.80 -17.97 6.94
C GLU A 324 -10.66 -18.72 6.25
N THR A 325 -9.77 -17.98 5.59
CA THR A 325 -8.56 -18.54 4.96
C THR A 325 -7.65 -19.24 5.98
N TYR A 326 -7.46 -18.68 7.17
CA TYR A 326 -6.67 -19.31 8.24
C TYR A 326 -7.27 -20.63 8.72
N ARG A 327 -8.60 -20.70 8.78
CA ARG A 327 -9.30 -21.95 9.16
C ARG A 327 -8.99 -23.08 8.19
N THR A 328 -8.91 -22.82 6.89
CA THR A 328 -8.55 -23.85 5.90
C THR A 328 -7.14 -24.38 6.09
N VAL A 329 -6.20 -23.52 6.51
CA VAL A 329 -4.80 -23.90 6.76
C VAL A 329 -4.68 -24.78 8.00
N ILE A 330 -5.49 -24.55 9.04
CA ILE A 330 -5.41 -25.34 10.29
C ILE A 330 -5.94 -26.77 10.09
N VAL A 331 -6.98 -26.94 9.29
CA VAL A 331 -7.64 -28.25 9.06
C VAL A 331 -6.80 -29.17 8.15
N GLN A 332 -5.94 -28.63 7.31
CA GLN A 332 -4.96 -29.39 6.53
C GLN A 332 -3.76 -29.83 7.38
#